data_0a64e62b3aca8cafda6cb53f8b96260f
#
_entry.id   0a64e62b3aca8cafda6cb53f8b96260f
#
_cell.length_a   1.000
_cell.length_b   1.000
_cell.length_c   1.000
_cell.angle_alpha   90.00
_cell.angle_beta   90.00
_cell.angle_gamma   90.00
#
_symmetry.space_group_name_H-M   'P 1'
#
loop_
_entity.id
_entity.type
_entity.pdbx_description
1 polymer ?
#
loop_
_entity_poly.entity_id
_entity_poly.type
_entity_poly.pdbx_seq_one_letter_code
_entity_poly.pdbx_strand_id
1 'polypeptide(L)'
;DTSMSGSGILLVKDTTSFSSSGTLVINSENFTYTGKTATTFTGVTRAANSTTAAAHAVSDVTSETWTSIDSGRTSANKYKFEKFNFDGNDKLIVVDGTNDPTVFNTSLSATDVTASSVEGAKHVVAFKNHMFYSGMSSTPQEVVFSQPFDEDAFSSGSGAGSIKVDDTIVGLKVFRDNLFIFCENRIFKLGGSSSSDFAIVPVTRNIGCINGDTIQEFAGDLIFLGPDGLRTIAGTARIGDVELGTISSNVQSLFRENISDSESFESLVIPDKTQYRIFFSKTGGGEQSTIGVICVMRGQTFEFSKIRGIRPACADTIITDGDVKPIHGGF
;
A
#
# COMPACT_ATOMS: atom_id res chain seq x y z
N ASP A 1 18.02 -3.24 -37.22
CA ASP A 1 19.25 -3.66 -37.90
C ASP A 1 19.59 -5.09 -37.52
N THR A 2 19.58 -6.01 -38.47
CA THR A 2 19.94 -7.44 -38.26
C THR A 2 21.46 -7.65 -38.11
N SER A 3 22.26 -6.59 -38.19
CA SER A 3 23.71 -6.67 -38.24
C SER A 3 24.41 -6.83 -36.89
N MET A 4 23.70 -6.72 -35.77
CA MET A 4 24.27 -6.99 -34.47
C MET A 4 24.35 -8.49 -34.21
N SER A 5 25.44 -9.11 -34.60
CA SER A 5 25.82 -10.48 -34.21
C SER A 5 26.80 -10.42 -33.04
N GLY A 6 26.40 -10.94 -31.90
CA GLY A 6 27.26 -10.99 -30.71
C GLY A 6 27.12 -9.79 -29.77
N SER A 7 28.13 -9.51 -28.95
CA SER A 7 28.14 -8.34 -28.06
C SER A 7 28.36 -7.06 -28.86
N GLY A 8 27.48 -6.09 -28.70
CA GLY A 8 27.48 -4.88 -29.49
C GLY A 8 27.04 -3.64 -28.72
N ILE A 9 26.78 -2.59 -29.48
CA ILE A 9 26.21 -1.33 -29.01
C ILE A 9 24.82 -1.20 -29.60
N LEU A 10 23.81 -0.93 -28.77
CA LEU A 10 22.48 -0.59 -29.20
C LEU A 10 22.28 0.92 -29.06
N LEU A 11 22.01 1.60 -30.17
CA LEU A 11 21.71 3.03 -30.22
C LEU A 11 20.21 3.24 -29.96
N VAL A 12 19.89 4.16 -29.06
CA VAL A 12 18.52 4.55 -28.72
C VAL A 12 18.44 6.07 -28.58
N LYS A 13 17.22 6.58 -28.50
CA LYS A 13 17.00 8.04 -28.36
C LYS A 13 17.44 8.55 -26.99
N ASP A 14 17.17 7.79 -25.95
CA ASP A 14 17.44 8.13 -24.55
C ASP A 14 17.54 6.86 -23.70
N THR A 15 18.44 6.85 -22.73
CA THR A 15 18.63 5.76 -21.76
C THR A 15 18.39 6.20 -20.32
N THR A 16 17.94 7.43 -20.07
CA THR A 16 17.90 8.06 -18.74
C THR A 16 17.09 7.25 -17.75
N SER A 17 15.96 6.69 -18.21
CA SER A 17 15.04 5.88 -17.40
C SER A 17 15.46 4.43 -17.18
N PHE A 18 16.58 4.00 -17.74
CA PHE A 18 17.05 2.62 -17.63
C PHE A 18 18.14 2.49 -16.56
N SER A 19 18.25 1.31 -15.96
CA SER A 19 19.32 0.95 -15.03
C SER A 19 20.71 1.00 -15.70
N SER A 20 21.80 1.00 -14.91
CA SER A 20 23.15 1.01 -15.45
C SER A 20 23.54 -0.27 -16.20
N SER A 21 22.89 -1.39 -15.90
CA SER A 21 22.99 -2.69 -16.56
C SER A 21 21.67 -3.44 -16.37
N GLY A 22 21.37 -4.40 -17.22
CA GLY A 22 20.10 -5.15 -17.08
C GLY A 22 19.71 -5.89 -18.36
N THR A 23 18.41 -6.15 -18.45
CA THR A 23 17.79 -6.75 -19.62
C THR A 23 16.74 -5.80 -20.18
N LEU A 24 16.73 -5.62 -21.48
CA LEU A 24 15.70 -4.87 -22.18
C LEU A 24 14.99 -5.75 -23.22
N VAL A 25 13.80 -5.36 -23.58
CA VAL A 25 12.99 -6.02 -24.60
C VAL A 25 12.76 -5.08 -25.76
N ILE A 26 12.90 -5.59 -26.95
CA ILE A 26 12.42 -4.94 -28.18
C ILE A 26 11.51 -5.96 -28.89
N ASN A 27 10.24 -5.65 -29.00
CA ASN A 27 9.21 -6.58 -29.45
C ASN A 27 9.20 -7.87 -28.58
N SER A 28 9.62 -9.01 -29.11
CA SER A 28 9.69 -10.31 -28.43
C SER A 28 11.11 -10.79 -28.16
N GLU A 29 12.12 -9.99 -28.46
CA GLU A 29 13.55 -10.36 -28.22
C GLU A 29 14.08 -9.68 -26.96
N ASN A 30 14.73 -10.48 -26.11
CA ASN A 30 15.46 -10.00 -24.95
C ASN A 30 16.91 -9.72 -25.29
N PHE A 31 17.41 -8.63 -24.76
CA PHE A 31 18.79 -8.16 -24.85
C PHE A 31 19.33 -7.95 -23.43
N THR A 32 20.49 -8.48 -23.11
CA THR A 32 21.20 -8.05 -21.90
C THR A 32 22.20 -6.96 -22.26
N TYR A 33 22.48 -6.06 -21.32
CA TYR A 33 23.50 -5.03 -21.47
C TYR A 33 24.27 -4.83 -20.15
N THR A 34 25.53 -4.45 -20.26
CA THR A 34 26.42 -4.30 -19.09
C THR A 34 26.78 -2.86 -18.79
N GLY A 35 26.36 -1.91 -19.63
CA GLY A 35 26.58 -0.48 -19.43
C GLY A 35 25.73 0.38 -20.35
N LYS A 36 25.67 1.67 -20.07
CA LYS A 36 24.96 2.66 -20.89
C LYS A 36 25.63 4.02 -20.93
N THR A 37 25.36 4.79 -21.97
CA THR A 37 25.59 6.23 -22.08
C THR A 37 24.24 6.94 -22.20
N ALA A 38 24.21 8.23 -22.47
CA ALA A 38 22.92 8.95 -22.63
C ALA A 38 22.04 8.40 -23.78
N THR A 39 22.66 7.81 -24.80
CA THR A 39 21.94 7.36 -26.01
C THR A 39 22.36 5.97 -26.50
N THR A 40 23.11 5.21 -25.69
CA THR A 40 23.56 3.87 -26.07
C THR A 40 23.52 2.89 -24.92
N PHE A 41 23.18 1.63 -25.20
CA PHE A 41 23.51 0.50 -24.35
C PHE A 41 24.79 -0.16 -24.87
N THR A 42 25.67 -0.57 -23.96
CA THR A 42 26.96 -1.18 -24.28
C THR A 42 27.11 -2.56 -23.68
N GLY A 43 27.92 -3.42 -24.26
CA GLY A 43 28.05 -4.83 -23.88
C GLY A 43 26.74 -5.59 -24.10
N VAL A 44 26.06 -5.29 -25.20
CA VAL A 44 24.74 -5.84 -25.51
C VAL A 44 24.87 -7.25 -26.05
N THR A 45 24.13 -8.19 -25.48
CA THR A 45 23.98 -9.57 -25.99
C THR A 45 22.54 -9.80 -26.39
N ARG A 46 22.32 -10.26 -27.64
CA ARG A 46 21.01 -10.55 -28.22
C ARG A 46 20.51 -11.94 -27.84
N ALA A 47 19.23 -12.17 -28.10
CA ALA A 47 18.56 -13.45 -27.87
C ALA A 47 18.74 -13.99 -26.45
N ALA A 48 18.81 -13.10 -25.48
CA ALA A 48 18.92 -13.44 -24.07
C ALA A 48 17.65 -14.15 -23.58
N ASN A 49 17.75 -14.85 -22.45
CA ASN A 49 16.60 -15.52 -21.80
C ASN A 49 15.81 -16.43 -22.75
N SER A 50 16.51 -17.20 -23.61
CA SER A 50 15.91 -18.16 -24.56
C SER A 50 14.98 -17.53 -25.61
N THR A 51 15.12 -16.24 -25.90
CA THR A 51 14.44 -15.60 -27.02
C THR A 51 15.22 -15.78 -28.32
N THR A 52 14.58 -15.48 -29.46
CA THR A 52 15.20 -15.60 -30.79
C THR A 52 15.54 -14.22 -31.33
N ALA A 53 16.74 -14.07 -31.90
CA ALA A 53 17.14 -12.83 -32.56
C ALA A 53 16.26 -12.52 -33.76
N ALA A 54 15.72 -11.29 -33.83
CA ALA A 54 14.84 -10.82 -34.88
C ALA A 54 15.32 -9.47 -35.43
N ALA A 55 14.78 -9.06 -36.59
CA ALA A 55 15.01 -7.73 -37.12
C ALA A 55 14.16 -6.71 -36.36
N HIS A 56 14.73 -5.55 -36.04
CA HIS A 56 14.07 -4.47 -35.36
C HIS A 56 14.08 -3.19 -36.19
N ALA A 57 12.96 -2.46 -36.19
CA ALA A 57 12.84 -1.17 -36.84
C ALA A 57 13.31 -0.05 -35.90
N VAL A 58 13.70 1.09 -36.45
CA VAL A 58 14.11 2.28 -35.67
C VAL A 58 12.96 2.81 -34.79
N SER A 59 11.72 2.49 -35.14
CA SER A 59 10.49 2.87 -34.39
C SER A 59 10.13 1.90 -33.28
N ASP A 60 10.82 0.76 -33.15
CA ASP A 60 10.49 -0.23 -32.13
C ASP A 60 10.76 0.30 -30.73
N VAL A 61 9.83 0.05 -29.81
CA VAL A 61 9.92 0.52 -28.44
C VAL A 61 10.82 -0.41 -27.64
N THR A 62 11.74 0.18 -26.89
CA THR A 62 12.60 -0.53 -25.96
C THR A 62 12.07 -0.36 -24.53
N SER A 63 11.94 -1.44 -23.79
CA SER A 63 11.52 -1.43 -22.39
C SER A 63 12.44 -2.32 -21.54
N GLU A 64 12.61 -2.01 -20.25
CA GLU A 64 13.24 -2.94 -19.32
C GLU A 64 12.33 -4.14 -19.06
N THR A 65 12.90 -5.32 -18.92
CA THR A 65 12.17 -6.48 -18.42
C THR A 65 12.18 -6.47 -16.90
N TRP A 66 10.99 -6.62 -16.33
CA TRP A 66 10.87 -6.90 -14.91
C TRP A 66 11.28 -8.35 -14.63
N THR A 67 12.17 -8.55 -13.67
CA THR A 67 12.46 -9.91 -13.18
C THR A 67 11.46 -10.23 -12.08
N SER A 68 10.74 -11.33 -12.24
CA SER A 68 9.88 -11.83 -11.16
C SER A 68 10.74 -12.27 -9.98
N ILE A 69 10.52 -11.69 -8.83
CA ILE A 69 11.20 -12.04 -7.57
C ILE A 69 10.35 -12.97 -6.71
N ASP A 70 9.08 -13.14 -7.05
CA ASP A 70 8.12 -14.01 -6.39
C ASP A 70 7.06 -14.48 -7.40
N SER A 71 6.44 -15.64 -7.16
CA SER A 71 5.45 -16.24 -8.05
C SER A 71 4.46 -17.10 -7.26
N GLY A 72 3.36 -17.50 -7.92
CA GLY A 72 2.34 -18.34 -7.30
C GLY A 72 1.32 -17.59 -6.45
N ARG A 73 1.34 -16.25 -6.46
CA ARG A 73 0.37 -15.44 -5.75
C ARG A 73 -0.99 -15.42 -6.46
N THR A 74 -2.05 -15.27 -5.67
CA THR A 74 -3.40 -15.13 -6.20
C THR A 74 -3.53 -13.83 -6.99
N SER A 75 -3.93 -13.94 -8.25
CA SER A 75 -4.14 -12.76 -9.11
C SER A 75 -5.34 -11.93 -8.65
N ALA A 76 -5.32 -10.63 -8.95
CA ALA A 76 -6.36 -9.66 -8.64
C ALA A 76 -6.57 -9.35 -7.14
N ASN A 77 -5.72 -9.83 -6.25
CA ASN A 77 -5.73 -9.43 -4.85
C ASN A 77 -5.13 -8.04 -4.68
N LYS A 78 -5.57 -7.35 -3.63
CA LYS A 78 -4.97 -6.09 -3.21
C LYS A 78 -3.84 -6.36 -2.22
N TYR A 79 -2.66 -5.88 -2.54
CA TYR A 79 -1.47 -6.06 -1.73
C TYR A 79 -1.28 -4.92 -0.74
N LYS A 80 -0.88 -5.25 0.49
CA LYS A 80 -0.45 -4.32 1.52
C LYS A 80 1.00 -4.59 1.86
N PHE A 81 1.74 -3.52 2.10
CA PHE A 81 3.18 -3.55 2.33
C PHE A 81 3.51 -2.86 3.65
N GLU A 82 4.44 -3.44 4.40
CA GLU A 82 5.03 -2.81 5.58
C GLU A 82 6.55 -2.93 5.53
N LYS A 83 7.24 -1.81 5.62
CA LYS A 83 8.70 -1.78 5.76
C LYS A 83 9.06 -1.83 7.23
N PHE A 84 9.98 -2.70 7.61
CA PHE A 84 10.43 -2.84 8.99
C PHE A 84 11.93 -3.19 9.08
N ASN A 85 12.47 -3.07 10.30
CA ASN A 85 13.86 -3.39 10.60
C ASN A 85 13.93 -3.82 12.08
N PHE A 86 13.84 -5.13 12.32
CA PHE A 86 13.89 -5.69 13.68
C PHE A 86 15.29 -6.12 14.10
N ASP A 87 16.13 -6.50 13.16
CA ASP A 87 17.46 -7.10 13.38
C ASP A 87 18.62 -6.29 12.83
N GLY A 88 18.38 -5.02 12.45
CA GLY A 88 19.35 -4.14 11.80
C GLY A 88 19.35 -4.25 10.28
N ASN A 89 18.54 -5.14 9.70
CA ASN A 89 18.37 -5.29 8.25
C ASN A 89 16.97 -4.81 7.82
N ASP A 90 16.94 -3.97 6.82
CA ASP A 90 15.67 -3.53 6.22
C ASP A 90 14.99 -4.70 5.52
N LYS A 91 13.73 -4.91 5.82
CA LYS A 91 12.86 -5.92 5.21
C LYS A 91 11.54 -5.29 4.79
N LEU A 92 10.87 -5.92 3.84
CA LEU A 92 9.52 -5.58 3.40
C LEU A 92 8.63 -6.80 3.58
N ILE A 93 7.54 -6.68 4.29
CA ILE A 93 6.54 -7.73 4.37
C ILE A 93 5.32 -7.35 3.53
N VAL A 94 4.71 -8.36 2.93
CA VAL A 94 3.58 -8.22 2.01
C VAL A 94 2.47 -9.17 2.41
N VAL A 95 1.23 -8.69 2.40
CA VAL A 95 0.01 -9.48 2.62
C VAL A 95 -1.01 -9.18 1.52
N ASP A 96 -1.85 -10.15 1.17
CA ASP A 96 -2.83 -10.03 0.07
C ASP A 96 -4.24 -10.53 0.41
N GLY A 97 -4.45 -10.99 1.63
CA GLY A 97 -5.74 -11.49 2.11
C GLY A 97 -6.09 -12.91 1.70
N THR A 98 -5.17 -13.65 1.07
CA THR A 98 -5.41 -15.02 0.60
C THR A 98 -4.21 -15.94 0.84
N ASN A 99 -3.02 -15.50 0.48
CA ASN A 99 -1.79 -16.28 0.61
C ASN A 99 -1.11 -16.03 1.96
N ASP A 100 -0.09 -16.83 2.26
CA ASP A 100 0.80 -16.57 3.37
C ASP A 100 1.49 -15.20 3.23
N PRO A 101 1.69 -14.45 4.31
CA PRO A 101 2.50 -13.25 4.29
C PRO A 101 3.92 -13.57 3.78
N THR A 102 4.50 -12.68 2.97
CA THR A 102 5.84 -12.87 2.41
C THR A 102 6.77 -11.78 2.84
N VAL A 103 7.94 -12.15 3.30
CA VAL A 103 9.03 -11.25 3.68
C VAL A 103 10.08 -11.21 2.59
N PHE A 104 10.41 -10.00 2.13
CA PHE A 104 11.52 -9.72 1.22
C PHE A 104 12.66 -9.05 1.98
N ASN A 105 13.86 -9.55 1.79
CA ASN A 105 15.08 -8.92 2.29
C ASN A 105 15.70 -7.94 1.26
N THR A 106 16.78 -7.28 1.62
CA THR A 106 17.50 -6.34 0.72
C THR A 106 18.10 -6.99 -0.52
N SER A 107 18.27 -8.31 -0.54
CA SER A 107 18.72 -9.08 -1.72
C SER A 107 17.54 -9.52 -2.60
N LEU A 108 16.31 -9.05 -2.31
CA LEU A 108 15.07 -9.41 -2.97
C LEU A 108 14.73 -10.91 -2.89
N SER A 109 15.24 -11.60 -1.88
CA SER A 109 14.85 -12.98 -1.60
C SER A 109 13.54 -12.99 -0.82
N ALA A 110 12.57 -13.77 -1.31
CA ALA A 110 11.26 -13.95 -0.71
C ALA A 110 11.26 -15.16 0.24
N THR A 111 10.61 -15.01 1.40
CA THR A 111 10.37 -16.08 2.38
C THR A 111 8.94 -15.97 2.90
N ASP A 112 8.18 -17.05 2.85
CA ASP A 112 6.80 -17.07 3.33
C ASP A 112 6.74 -17.31 4.84
N VAL A 113 5.84 -16.57 5.51
CA VAL A 113 5.47 -16.76 6.90
C VAL A 113 4.37 -17.82 6.97
N THR A 114 4.76 -19.09 7.15
CA THR A 114 3.86 -20.24 7.00
C THR A 114 3.03 -20.56 8.26
N ALA A 115 2.91 -19.62 9.20
CA ALA A 115 2.08 -19.80 10.39
C ALA A 115 0.59 -19.71 10.04
N SER A 116 -0.18 -20.75 10.26
CA SER A 116 -1.61 -20.83 9.96
C SER A 116 -2.46 -19.76 10.68
N SER A 117 -1.94 -19.16 11.73
CA SER A 117 -2.61 -18.07 12.47
C SER A 117 -2.63 -16.74 11.70
N VAL A 118 -1.81 -16.58 10.68
CA VAL A 118 -1.69 -15.36 9.87
C VAL A 118 -1.90 -15.58 8.37
N GLU A 119 -2.18 -16.82 7.96
CA GLU A 119 -2.54 -17.15 6.58
C GLU A 119 -3.74 -16.31 6.14
N GLY A 120 -3.64 -15.70 4.98
CA GLY A 120 -4.70 -14.85 4.43
C GLY A 120 -4.87 -13.51 5.16
N ALA A 121 -3.85 -13.02 5.85
CA ALA A 121 -3.89 -11.69 6.46
C ALA A 121 -4.08 -10.59 5.41
N LYS A 122 -4.95 -9.63 5.69
CA LYS A 122 -5.22 -8.45 4.85
C LYS A 122 -4.48 -7.20 5.32
N HIS A 123 -4.09 -7.17 6.57
CA HIS A 123 -3.43 -6.02 7.19
C HIS A 123 -2.20 -6.48 7.93
N VAL A 124 -1.13 -5.72 7.79
CA VAL A 124 0.13 -5.94 8.48
C VAL A 124 0.73 -4.60 8.90
N VAL A 125 1.32 -4.55 10.08
CA VAL A 125 2.01 -3.35 10.58
C VAL A 125 3.03 -3.74 11.65
N ALA A 126 4.19 -3.07 11.64
CA ALA A 126 5.21 -3.22 12.67
C ALA A 126 4.91 -2.28 13.85
N PHE A 127 4.87 -2.84 15.06
CA PHE A 127 4.67 -2.06 16.29
C PHE A 127 5.42 -2.67 17.46
N LYS A 128 6.21 -1.88 18.19
CA LYS A 128 6.98 -2.30 19.38
C LYS A 128 7.80 -3.58 19.17
N ASN A 129 8.51 -3.64 18.03
CA ASN A 129 9.33 -4.78 17.60
C ASN A 129 8.56 -6.10 17.36
N HIS A 130 7.24 -6.06 17.28
CA HIS A 130 6.39 -7.16 16.84
C HIS A 130 5.79 -6.84 15.49
N MET A 131 5.53 -7.87 14.70
CA MET A 131 4.72 -7.76 13.50
C MET A 131 3.27 -8.13 13.84
N PHE A 132 2.34 -7.23 13.55
CA PHE A 132 0.91 -7.39 13.81
C PHE A 132 0.17 -7.68 12.51
N TYR A 133 -0.68 -8.71 12.54
CA TYR A 133 -1.47 -9.18 11.41
C TYR A 133 -2.95 -9.19 11.75
N SER A 134 -3.81 -8.88 10.80
CA SER A 134 -5.26 -8.98 10.96
C SER A 134 -5.99 -9.14 9.63
N GLY A 135 -7.31 -9.35 9.72
CA GLY A 135 -8.17 -9.48 8.54
C GLY A 135 -8.17 -10.87 7.92
N MET A 136 -7.69 -11.90 8.64
CA MET A 136 -7.85 -13.29 8.25
C MET A 136 -9.34 -13.62 8.17
N SER A 137 -9.77 -14.30 7.10
CA SER A 137 -11.19 -14.63 6.87
C SER A 137 -11.76 -15.55 7.94
N SER A 138 -10.95 -16.41 8.53
CA SER A 138 -11.34 -17.33 9.62
C SER A 138 -11.49 -16.62 10.98
N THR A 139 -10.75 -15.53 11.21
CA THR A 139 -10.72 -14.78 12.46
C THR A 139 -10.74 -13.26 12.22
N PRO A 140 -11.82 -12.70 11.62
CA PRO A 140 -11.86 -11.30 11.18
C PRO A 140 -11.83 -10.28 12.33
N GLN A 141 -12.02 -10.76 13.57
CA GLN A 141 -12.03 -9.96 14.79
C GLN A 141 -10.74 -10.11 15.62
N GLU A 142 -9.69 -10.70 15.03
CA GLU A 142 -8.46 -10.99 15.76
C GLU A 142 -7.25 -10.26 15.16
N VAL A 143 -6.43 -9.73 16.05
CA VAL A 143 -5.09 -9.25 15.72
C VAL A 143 -4.10 -10.25 16.30
N VAL A 144 -3.27 -10.84 15.45
CA VAL A 144 -2.20 -11.76 15.84
C VAL A 144 -0.88 -11.01 15.78
N PHE A 145 0.00 -11.19 16.75
CA PHE A 145 1.32 -10.56 16.73
C PHE A 145 2.44 -11.59 16.95
N SER A 146 3.54 -11.37 16.24
CA SER A 146 4.73 -12.22 16.30
C SER A 146 5.48 -12.08 17.62
N GLN A 147 6.50 -12.89 17.82
CA GLN A 147 7.51 -12.65 18.84
C GLN A 147 8.22 -11.31 18.61
N PRO A 148 8.79 -10.69 19.66
CA PRO A 148 9.58 -9.48 19.46
C PRO A 148 10.84 -9.79 18.64
N PHE A 149 11.17 -8.90 17.72
CA PHE A 149 12.31 -8.97 16.79
C PHE A 149 12.29 -10.14 15.80
N ASP A 150 11.14 -10.82 15.64
CA ASP A 150 11.00 -11.98 14.78
C ASP A 150 9.61 -11.98 14.14
N GLU A 151 9.54 -11.68 12.85
CA GLU A 151 8.30 -11.45 12.10
C GLU A 151 7.53 -12.73 11.75
N ASP A 152 8.19 -13.91 11.80
CA ASP A 152 7.62 -15.19 11.39
C ASP A 152 7.46 -16.21 12.52
N ALA A 153 7.79 -15.83 13.78
CA ALA A 153 7.69 -16.69 14.93
C ALA A 153 6.51 -16.35 15.85
N PHE A 154 5.70 -17.35 16.21
CA PHE A 154 4.42 -17.19 16.93
C PHE A 154 4.30 -18.02 18.20
N SER A 155 5.40 -18.30 18.89
CA SER A 155 5.36 -19.01 20.18
C SER A 155 4.92 -18.05 21.32
N SER A 156 3.80 -18.37 21.96
CA SER A 156 3.28 -17.58 23.08
C SER A 156 4.23 -17.50 24.27
N GLY A 157 5.03 -18.55 24.50
CA GLY A 157 6.06 -18.57 25.56
C GLY A 157 7.22 -17.60 25.28
N SER A 158 7.37 -17.09 24.08
CA SER A 158 8.41 -16.14 23.67
C SER A 158 7.86 -14.75 23.34
N GLY A 159 6.64 -14.43 23.74
CA GLY A 159 6.07 -13.10 23.62
C GLY A 159 5.17 -12.88 22.41
N ALA A 160 4.89 -13.89 21.60
CA ALA A 160 3.83 -13.81 20.59
C ALA A 160 2.46 -13.96 21.24
N GLY A 161 1.41 -13.51 20.54
CA GLY A 161 0.05 -13.65 21.05
C GLY A 161 -1.02 -13.15 20.09
N SER A 162 -2.24 -13.05 20.60
CA SER A 162 -3.35 -12.47 19.88
C SER A 162 -4.26 -11.64 20.78
N ILE A 163 -4.96 -10.70 20.16
CA ILE A 163 -5.95 -9.84 20.81
C ILE A 163 -7.25 -9.94 20.02
N LYS A 164 -8.33 -10.33 20.68
CA LYS A 164 -9.66 -10.36 20.08
C LYS A 164 -10.43 -9.08 20.43
N VAL A 165 -11.05 -8.51 19.42
CA VAL A 165 -12.00 -7.42 19.52
C VAL A 165 -13.40 -7.94 19.20
N ASP A 166 -14.45 -7.19 19.54
CA ASP A 166 -15.84 -7.61 19.35
C ASP A 166 -16.46 -7.06 18.05
N ASP A 167 -15.62 -6.77 17.04
CA ASP A 167 -16.05 -6.22 15.75
C ASP A 167 -15.05 -6.58 14.63
N THR A 168 -15.50 -6.60 13.38
CA THR A 168 -14.66 -6.92 12.21
C THR A 168 -13.59 -5.86 11.99
N ILE A 169 -12.33 -6.28 11.90
CA ILE A 169 -11.19 -5.37 11.67
C ILE A 169 -11.08 -5.04 10.19
N VAL A 170 -11.01 -3.75 9.88
CA VAL A 170 -10.87 -3.22 8.52
C VAL A 170 -9.54 -2.50 8.27
N GLY A 171 -8.77 -2.27 9.30
CA GLY A 171 -7.44 -1.64 9.15
C GLY A 171 -6.66 -1.55 10.45
N LEU A 172 -5.34 -1.50 10.28
CA LEU A 172 -4.36 -1.25 11.34
C LEU A 172 -3.54 -0.01 10.99
N LYS A 173 -3.26 0.85 11.95
CA LYS A 173 -2.36 2.00 11.75
C LYS A 173 -1.63 2.37 13.03
N VAL A 174 -0.33 2.46 12.97
CA VAL A 174 0.48 3.01 14.07
C VAL A 174 0.45 4.53 13.99
N PHE A 175 0.15 5.17 15.11
CA PHE A 175 0.15 6.62 15.21
C PHE A 175 0.44 7.05 16.65
N ARG A 176 1.37 8.00 16.82
CA ARG A 176 1.77 8.56 18.11
C ARG A 176 2.00 7.49 19.18
N ASP A 177 2.86 6.54 18.85
CA ASP A 177 3.30 5.47 19.77
C ASP A 177 2.18 4.51 20.24
N ASN A 178 1.08 4.44 19.51
CA ASN A 178 -0.02 3.49 19.72
C ASN A 178 -0.41 2.81 18.41
N LEU A 179 -0.90 1.59 18.49
CA LEU A 179 -1.53 0.89 17.38
C LEU A 179 -3.04 1.12 17.43
N PHE A 180 -3.59 1.75 16.39
CA PHE A 180 -5.03 1.91 16.21
C PHE A 180 -5.57 0.73 15.40
N ILE A 181 -6.63 0.11 15.92
CA ILE A 181 -7.35 -1.00 15.32
C ILE A 181 -8.71 -0.45 14.89
N PHE A 182 -8.87 -0.29 13.58
CA PHE A 182 -10.11 0.20 12.99
C PHE A 182 -11.01 -0.98 12.66
N CYS A 183 -12.23 -0.94 13.17
CA CYS A 183 -13.26 -1.92 12.88
C CYS A 183 -14.43 -1.28 12.13
N GLU A 184 -15.39 -2.09 11.67
CA GLU A 184 -16.57 -1.61 10.93
C GLU A 184 -17.41 -0.61 11.73
N ASN A 185 -17.57 -0.83 13.04
CA ASN A 185 -18.44 -0.01 13.90
C ASN A 185 -17.71 0.61 15.09
N ARG A 186 -16.43 0.31 15.31
CA ARG A 186 -15.66 0.73 16.48
C ARG A 186 -14.21 1.02 16.12
N ILE A 187 -13.53 1.72 17.01
CA ILE A 187 -12.08 1.93 16.91
C ILE A 187 -11.47 1.68 18.28
N PHE A 188 -10.41 0.90 18.30
CA PHE A 188 -9.63 0.63 19.50
C PHE A 188 -8.22 1.19 19.37
N LYS A 189 -7.59 1.40 20.51
CA LYS A 189 -6.20 1.78 20.64
C LYS A 189 -5.48 0.76 21.52
N LEU A 190 -4.40 0.19 21.00
CA LEU A 190 -3.48 -0.65 21.72
C LEU A 190 -2.26 0.20 22.13
N GLY A 191 -1.98 0.26 23.42
CA GLY A 191 -0.78 0.83 24.02
C GLY A 191 0.02 -0.23 24.74
N GLY A 192 1.21 0.12 25.18
CA GLY A 192 2.16 -0.75 25.85
C GLY A 192 3.53 -0.70 25.20
N SER A 193 4.52 -1.29 25.86
CA SER A 193 5.91 -1.35 25.41
C SER A 193 6.33 -2.75 24.95
N SER A 194 5.61 -3.77 25.36
CA SER A 194 5.87 -5.19 25.04
C SER A 194 4.61 -6.02 25.21
N SER A 195 4.64 -7.27 24.77
CA SER A 195 3.51 -8.19 24.89
C SER A 195 3.02 -8.42 26.34
N SER A 196 3.84 -8.14 27.33
CA SER A 196 3.49 -8.28 28.75
C SER A 196 2.60 -7.17 29.31
N ASP A 197 2.60 -5.99 28.66
CA ASP A 197 1.85 -4.79 29.07
C ASP A 197 0.93 -4.24 27.98
N PHE A 198 0.76 -4.94 26.88
CA PHE A 198 -0.18 -4.55 25.85
C PHE A 198 -1.60 -4.45 26.40
N ALA A 199 -2.19 -3.26 26.30
CA ALA A 199 -3.53 -2.98 26.77
C ALA A 199 -4.35 -2.30 25.68
N ILE A 200 -5.54 -2.86 25.43
CA ILE A 200 -6.48 -2.33 24.46
C ILE A 200 -7.55 -1.48 25.16
N VAL A 201 -7.81 -0.30 24.62
CA VAL A 201 -8.86 0.59 25.10
C VAL A 201 -9.73 1.07 23.92
N PRO A 202 -11.06 1.18 24.10
CA PRO A 202 -11.91 1.73 23.04
C PRO A 202 -11.66 3.23 22.88
N VAL A 203 -11.54 3.67 21.63
CA VAL A 203 -11.54 5.08 21.22
C VAL A 203 -12.97 5.51 20.90
N THR A 204 -13.68 4.67 20.14
CA THR A 204 -15.09 4.82 19.83
C THR A 204 -15.84 3.51 20.06
N ARG A 205 -17.16 3.60 20.29
CA ARG A 205 -18.01 2.42 20.47
C ARG A 205 -19.10 2.26 19.41
N ASN A 206 -19.41 3.32 18.66
CA ASN A 206 -20.49 3.38 17.67
C ASN A 206 -20.04 3.97 16.34
N ILE A 207 -18.73 4.19 16.14
CA ILE A 207 -18.18 4.74 14.91
C ILE A 207 -16.95 3.97 14.55
N GLY A 208 -17.02 3.39 13.37
CA GLY A 208 -15.95 2.66 12.75
C GLY A 208 -15.50 3.28 11.44
N CYS A 209 -14.73 2.51 10.70
CA CYS A 209 -14.15 2.87 9.42
C CYS A 209 -14.76 1.99 8.32
N ILE A 210 -15.16 2.60 7.21
CA ILE A 210 -15.72 1.89 6.06
C ILE A 210 -14.67 1.03 5.36
N ASN A 211 -13.44 1.54 5.24
CA ASN A 211 -12.39 0.84 4.51
C ASN A 211 -11.01 1.30 4.99
N GLY A 212 -10.12 0.34 5.27
CA GLY A 212 -8.78 0.59 5.78
C GLY A 212 -7.87 1.39 4.84
N ASP A 213 -8.13 1.38 3.52
CA ASP A 213 -7.36 2.15 2.54
C ASP A 213 -7.62 3.65 2.59
N THR A 214 -8.59 4.05 3.40
CA THR A 214 -8.91 5.47 3.65
C THR A 214 -8.21 6.04 4.88
N ILE A 215 -7.51 5.20 5.66
CA ILE A 215 -6.84 5.60 6.89
C ILE A 215 -5.47 6.18 6.55
N GLN A 216 -5.30 7.48 6.80
CA GLN A 216 -4.06 8.20 6.52
C GLN A 216 -3.66 9.08 7.71
N GLU A 217 -2.36 9.31 7.85
CA GLU A 217 -1.86 10.37 8.70
C GLU A 217 -1.94 11.70 7.93
N PHE A 218 -2.72 12.64 8.47
CA PHE A 218 -2.97 13.91 7.83
C PHE A 218 -3.05 15.03 8.85
N ALA A 219 -2.30 16.10 8.64
CA ALA A 219 -2.30 17.30 9.49
C ALA A 219 -2.06 17.00 10.99
N GLY A 220 -1.25 16.00 11.29
CA GLY A 220 -0.91 15.60 12.65
C GLY A 220 -1.99 14.81 13.38
N ASP A 221 -2.96 14.28 12.67
CA ASP A 221 -4.00 13.37 13.15
C ASP A 221 -4.18 12.19 12.18
N LEU A 222 -4.96 11.17 12.56
CA LEU A 222 -5.44 10.14 11.64
C LEU A 222 -6.78 10.56 11.06
N ILE A 223 -6.86 10.63 9.72
CA ILE A 223 -8.10 10.81 8.97
C ILE A 223 -8.57 9.46 8.44
N PHE A 224 -9.88 9.23 8.41
CA PHE A 224 -10.49 8.01 7.91
C PHE A 224 -11.91 8.26 7.39
N LEU A 225 -12.42 7.34 6.57
CA LEU A 225 -13.78 7.36 6.08
C LEU A 225 -14.71 6.65 7.07
N GLY A 226 -15.55 7.40 7.75
CA GLY A 226 -16.65 6.90 8.55
C GLY A 226 -17.92 6.69 7.72
N PRO A 227 -19.02 6.19 8.33
CA PRO A 227 -20.25 5.84 7.62
C PRO A 227 -20.98 7.03 6.97
N ASP A 228 -20.67 8.23 7.35
CA ASP A 228 -21.32 9.46 6.89
C ASP A 228 -20.37 10.51 6.32
N GLY A 229 -19.07 10.19 6.22
CA GLY A 229 -18.04 11.07 5.67
C GLY A 229 -16.69 10.96 6.36
N LEU A 230 -15.80 11.92 6.09
CA LEU A 230 -14.46 11.94 6.67
C LEU A 230 -14.48 12.38 8.13
N ARG A 231 -13.67 11.70 8.93
CA ARG A 231 -13.51 11.93 10.38
C ARG A 231 -12.03 11.90 10.76
N THR A 232 -11.72 12.43 11.93
CA THR A 232 -10.38 12.36 12.53
C THR A 232 -10.43 11.73 13.92
N ILE A 233 -9.34 11.08 14.32
CA ILE A 233 -9.25 10.41 15.64
C ILE A 233 -9.35 11.43 16.79
N ALA A 234 -8.65 12.57 16.71
CA ALA A 234 -8.68 13.57 17.76
C ALA A 234 -10.08 14.22 17.92
N GLY A 235 -10.77 14.45 16.80
CA GLY A 235 -12.16 14.92 16.80
C GLY A 235 -13.09 13.91 17.45
N THR A 236 -12.94 12.63 17.09
CA THR A 236 -13.74 11.50 17.58
C THR A 236 -13.53 11.27 19.09
N ALA A 237 -12.27 11.28 19.54
CA ALA A 237 -11.94 11.04 20.95
C ALA A 237 -12.34 12.17 21.91
N ARG A 238 -12.46 13.41 21.40
CA ARG A 238 -12.76 14.60 22.22
C ARG A 238 -14.23 14.70 22.59
N ILE A 239 -15.13 14.20 21.76
CA ILE A 239 -16.58 14.45 21.88
C ILE A 239 -17.29 13.26 22.53
N GLY A 240 -16.62 12.11 22.72
CA GLY A 240 -17.32 10.86 23.03
C GLY A 240 -18.28 10.48 21.90
N ASP A 241 -18.98 9.38 21.99
CA ASP A 241 -19.85 8.87 20.92
C ASP A 241 -21.06 9.78 20.52
N VAL A 242 -21.18 10.98 21.02
CA VAL A 242 -22.46 11.73 20.99
C VAL A 242 -22.56 12.78 19.89
N GLU A 243 -21.48 13.41 19.47
CA GLU A 243 -21.49 14.39 18.35
C GLU A 243 -20.19 14.35 17.58
N LEU A 244 -20.15 13.46 16.67
CA LEU A 244 -19.00 13.28 15.82
C LEU A 244 -19.11 14.21 14.63
N GLY A 245 -18.58 15.38 14.81
CA GLY A 245 -18.41 16.29 13.70
C GLY A 245 -17.62 15.62 12.58
N THR A 246 -18.32 15.18 11.54
CA THR A 246 -17.64 14.87 10.29
C THR A 246 -16.96 16.12 9.82
N ILE A 247 -15.66 16.06 9.55
CA ILE A 247 -14.93 17.20 8.96
C ILE A 247 -15.49 17.57 7.59
N SER A 248 -16.19 16.63 6.93
CA SER A 248 -16.83 16.78 5.63
C SER A 248 -18.32 17.15 5.68
N SER A 249 -18.83 17.68 6.79
CA SER A 249 -20.24 18.04 6.96
C SER A 249 -20.80 18.91 5.82
N ASN A 250 -20.03 19.86 5.33
CA ASN A 250 -20.43 20.76 4.24
C ASN A 250 -20.63 20.06 2.89
N VAL A 251 -20.09 18.85 2.72
CA VAL A 251 -20.19 18.02 1.50
C VAL A 251 -20.66 16.61 1.80
N GLN A 252 -21.40 16.43 2.88
CA GLN A 252 -21.83 15.12 3.39
C GLN A 252 -22.69 14.33 2.38
N SER A 253 -23.54 14.99 1.60
CA SER A 253 -24.32 14.33 0.55
C SER A 253 -23.45 13.64 -0.49
N LEU A 254 -22.34 14.31 -0.87
CA LEU A 254 -21.36 13.75 -1.81
C LEU A 254 -20.73 12.46 -1.26
N PHE A 255 -20.39 12.41 0.04
CA PHE A 255 -19.86 11.21 0.64
C PHE A 255 -20.88 10.10 0.73
N ARG A 256 -22.08 10.36 1.22
CA ARG A 256 -23.14 9.37 1.35
C ARG A 256 -23.53 8.71 0.04
N GLU A 257 -23.71 9.50 -1.02
CA GLU A 257 -24.02 9.00 -2.36
C GLU A 257 -22.91 8.10 -2.92
N ASN A 258 -21.66 8.40 -2.64
CA ASN A 258 -20.53 7.65 -3.18
C ASN A 258 -20.10 6.48 -2.30
N ILE A 259 -20.31 6.53 -0.99
CA ILE A 259 -20.06 5.39 -0.09
C ILE A 259 -20.95 4.22 -0.45
N SER A 260 -22.27 4.45 -0.66
CA SER A 260 -23.24 3.40 -0.98
C SER A 260 -23.00 2.73 -2.33
N ASP A 261 -22.46 3.47 -3.29
CA ASP A 261 -22.33 3.04 -4.69
C ASP A 261 -20.93 2.55 -5.05
N SER A 262 -19.97 2.60 -4.13
CA SER A 262 -18.56 2.28 -4.42
C SER A 262 -18.19 0.90 -3.91
N GLU A 263 -17.40 0.18 -4.71
CA GLU A 263 -16.86 -1.13 -4.39
C GLU A 263 -15.45 -1.07 -3.84
N SER A 264 -14.70 -0.04 -4.23
CA SER A 264 -13.35 0.17 -3.72
C SER A 264 -13.07 1.64 -3.41
N PHE A 265 -12.22 1.82 -2.44
CA PHE A 265 -11.77 3.12 -1.96
C PHE A 265 -10.25 3.15 -2.01
N GLU A 266 -9.70 4.29 -2.42
CA GLU A 266 -8.28 4.57 -2.39
C GLU A 266 -8.05 5.93 -1.78
N SER A 267 -6.98 6.10 -1.04
CA SER A 267 -6.60 7.41 -0.54
C SER A 267 -5.10 7.62 -0.52
N LEU A 268 -4.71 8.89 -0.61
CA LEU A 268 -3.32 9.31 -0.47
C LEU A 268 -3.24 10.69 0.19
N VAL A 269 -2.08 11.00 0.75
CA VAL A 269 -1.77 12.31 1.33
C VAL A 269 -0.62 12.95 0.56
N ILE A 270 -0.76 14.22 0.21
CA ILE A 270 0.32 15.05 -0.34
C ILE A 270 0.70 16.06 0.75
N PRO A 271 1.73 15.79 1.56
CA PRO A 271 2.08 16.61 2.73
C PRO A 271 2.41 18.04 2.36
N ASP A 272 3.20 18.28 1.31
CA ASP A 272 3.63 19.59 0.85
C ASP A 272 2.47 20.53 0.48
N LYS A 273 1.33 19.92 0.07
CA LYS A 273 0.11 20.65 -0.28
C LYS A 273 -0.94 20.62 0.82
N THR A 274 -0.65 19.95 1.94
CA THR A 274 -1.61 19.69 3.02
C THR A 274 -2.93 19.17 2.44
N GLN A 275 -2.83 18.13 1.58
CA GLN A 275 -3.97 17.53 0.87
C GLN A 275 -4.11 16.07 1.24
N TYR A 276 -5.33 15.69 1.60
CA TYR A 276 -5.80 14.31 1.60
C TYR A 276 -6.71 14.12 0.38
N ARG A 277 -6.50 13.06 -0.40
CA ARG A 277 -7.33 12.72 -1.55
C ARG A 277 -7.94 11.35 -1.33
N ILE A 278 -9.23 11.23 -1.58
CA ILE A 278 -9.96 9.96 -1.56
C ILE A 278 -10.65 9.76 -2.89
N PHE A 279 -10.67 8.52 -3.36
CA PHE A 279 -11.28 8.11 -4.63
C PHE A 279 -12.32 7.02 -4.35
N PHE A 280 -13.45 7.14 -5.02
CA PHE A 280 -14.59 6.24 -4.94
C PHE A 280 -14.75 5.54 -6.29
N SER A 281 -14.44 4.24 -6.37
CA SER A 281 -14.51 3.48 -7.61
C SER A 281 -15.76 2.62 -7.66
N LYS A 282 -16.55 2.77 -8.73
CA LYS A 282 -17.80 2.02 -8.98
C LYS A 282 -17.56 0.88 -9.94
N THR A 283 -18.25 -0.25 -9.76
CA THR A 283 -18.21 -1.39 -10.68
C THR A 283 -18.75 -1.03 -12.04
N GLY A 284 -18.11 -1.56 -13.07
CA GLY A 284 -18.54 -1.39 -14.46
C GLY A 284 -18.49 0.05 -14.96
N GLY A 285 -18.05 0.99 -14.12
CA GLY A 285 -17.88 2.38 -14.51
C GLY A 285 -16.54 2.63 -15.17
N GLY A 286 -16.52 3.39 -16.28
CA GLY A 286 -15.28 3.93 -16.85
C GLY A 286 -14.68 5.02 -15.95
N GLU A 287 -13.54 5.60 -16.35
CA GLU A 287 -12.87 6.68 -15.61
C GLU A 287 -13.77 7.85 -15.23
N GLN A 288 -14.79 8.14 -16.06
CA GLN A 288 -15.74 9.22 -15.84
C GLN A 288 -16.72 8.97 -14.69
N SER A 289 -16.92 7.72 -14.28
CA SER A 289 -17.79 7.35 -13.16
C SER A 289 -17.09 7.40 -11.81
N THR A 290 -15.77 7.47 -11.80
CA THR A 290 -14.98 7.60 -10.59
C THR A 290 -15.00 9.06 -10.12
N ILE A 291 -15.31 9.24 -8.86
CA ILE A 291 -15.27 10.54 -8.19
C ILE A 291 -14.15 10.49 -7.15
N GLY A 292 -13.27 11.48 -7.21
CA GLY A 292 -12.33 11.76 -6.13
C GLY A 292 -12.73 13.03 -5.39
N VAL A 293 -12.37 13.10 -4.13
CA VAL A 293 -12.51 14.30 -3.30
C VAL A 293 -11.13 14.67 -2.75
N ILE A 294 -10.77 15.94 -2.95
CA ILE A 294 -9.61 16.54 -2.30
C ILE A 294 -10.10 17.24 -1.05
N CYS A 295 -9.48 16.95 0.07
CA CYS A 295 -9.61 17.66 1.34
C CYS A 295 -8.30 18.43 1.58
N VAL A 296 -8.39 19.74 1.75
CA VAL A 296 -7.25 20.61 2.06
C VAL A 296 -7.48 21.22 3.44
N MET A 297 -6.47 21.14 4.31
CA MET A 297 -6.52 21.85 5.57
C MET A 297 -5.91 23.24 5.43
N ARG A 298 -6.69 24.28 5.77
CA ARG A 298 -6.23 25.67 5.83
C ARG A 298 -6.48 26.25 7.23
N GLY A 299 -5.42 26.41 7.99
CA GLY A 299 -5.53 26.76 9.40
C GLY A 299 -6.25 25.67 10.18
N GLN A 300 -7.46 25.93 10.66
CA GLN A 300 -8.30 24.97 11.40
C GLN A 300 -9.53 24.52 10.60
N THR A 301 -9.63 24.90 9.33
CA THR A 301 -10.78 24.58 8.48
C THR A 301 -10.40 23.58 7.38
N PHE A 302 -11.38 22.79 6.96
CA PHE A 302 -11.24 21.85 5.87
C PHE A 302 -12.03 22.35 4.65
N GLU A 303 -11.36 22.42 3.52
CA GLU A 303 -11.93 22.79 2.22
C GLU A 303 -11.98 21.56 1.32
N PHE A 304 -13.03 21.43 0.52
CA PHE A 304 -13.27 20.26 -0.32
C PHE A 304 -13.45 20.64 -1.78
N SER A 305 -12.87 19.83 -2.66
CA SER A 305 -13.08 19.93 -4.11
C SER A 305 -13.19 18.55 -4.74
N LYS A 306 -13.88 18.47 -5.91
CA LYS A 306 -14.06 17.22 -6.65
C LYS A 306 -12.93 17.00 -7.67
N ILE A 307 -12.50 15.75 -7.82
CA ILE A 307 -11.67 15.25 -8.91
C ILE A 307 -12.51 14.30 -9.76
N ARG A 308 -12.31 14.32 -11.09
CA ARG A 308 -12.87 13.35 -12.03
C ARG A 308 -11.79 12.89 -13.01
N GLY A 309 -12.01 11.73 -13.65
CA GLY A 309 -11.13 11.20 -14.69
C GLY A 309 -9.91 10.44 -14.17
N ILE A 310 -9.88 10.11 -12.88
CA ILE A 310 -8.83 9.27 -12.28
C ILE A 310 -9.52 8.11 -11.57
N ARG A 311 -9.22 6.88 -11.99
CA ARG A 311 -9.73 5.64 -11.38
C ARG A 311 -8.55 4.80 -10.89
N PRO A 312 -8.07 5.04 -9.66
CA PRO A 312 -6.97 4.26 -9.11
C PRO A 312 -7.46 2.91 -8.60
N ALA A 313 -6.72 1.86 -8.92
CA ALA A 313 -6.79 0.56 -8.24
C ALA A 313 -5.90 0.54 -6.99
N CYS A 314 -4.84 1.36 -7.01
CA CYS A 314 -3.98 1.66 -5.87
C CYS A 314 -3.47 3.09 -6.01
N ALA A 315 -3.23 3.75 -4.88
CA ALA A 315 -2.73 5.12 -4.85
C ALA A 315 -1.76 5.32 -3.69
N ASP A 316 -0.68 6.06 -3.95
CA ASP A 316 0.32 6.42 -2.95
C ASP A 316 1.05 7.69 -3.38
N THR A 317 2.04 8.11 -2.61
CA THR A 317 2.92 9.23 -2.91
C THR A 317 4.37 8.78 -2.98
N ILE A 318 5.11 9.37 -3.89
CA ILE A 318 6.54 9.17 -4.06
C ILE A 318 7.28 10.50 -3.93
N ILE A 319 8.47 10.47 -3.38
CA ILE A 319 9.36 11.63 -3.37
C ILE A 319 10.33 11.49 -4.55
N THR A 320 10.25 12.41 -5.49
CA THR A 320 11.13 12.46 -6.67
C THR A 320 11.66 13.88 -6.82
N ASP A 321 12.97 14.04 -6.91
CA ASP A 321 13.64 15.34 -7.04
C ASP A 321 13.30 16.34 -5.92
N GLY A 322 13.02 15.84 -4.72
CA GLY A 322 12.62 16.65 -3.57
C GLY A 322 11.14 17.03 -3.51
N ASP A 323 10.36 16.70 -4.54
CA ASP A 323 8.91 16.95 -4.58
C ASP A 323 8.11 15.68 -4.24
N VAL A 324 7.02 15.86 -3.48
CA VAL A 324 6.04 14.79 -3.22
C VAL A 324 5.05 14.73 -4.39
N LYS A 325 5.07 13.63 -5.13
CA LYS A 325 4.20 13.39 -6.29
C LYS A 325 3.21 12.26 -6.00
N PRO A 326 1.92 12.43 -6.31
CA PRO A 326 0.96 11.32 -6.24
C PRO A 326 1.23 10.35 -7.38
N ILE A 327 1.23 9.05 -7.06
CA ILE A 327 1.26 7.96 -8.03
C ILE A 327 0.00 7.12 -7.87
N HIS A 328 -0.47 6.55 -8.96
CA HIS A 328 -1.60 5.64 -8.96
C HIS A 328 -1.49 4.62 -10.08
N GLY A 329 -1.87 3.39 -9.77
CA GLY A 329 -2.10 2.35 -10.75
C GLY A 329 -3.57 2.35 -11.18
N GLY A 330 -3.84 2.23 -12.49
CA GLY A 330 -5.20 2.13 -13.02
C GLY A 330 -5.71 0.68 -13.07
N PHE A 331 -7.03 0.54 -13.28
CA PHE A 331 -7.64 -0.74 -13.62
C PHE A 331 -7.37 -1.08 -15.08
#